data_31d498f6f5011804b2d5a5e1710bf17d
#
_entry.id   31d498f6f5011804b2d5a5e1710bf17d
#
_cell.length_a   1.000
_cell.length_b   1.000
_cell.length_c   1.000
_cell.angle_alpha   90.00
_cell.angle_beta   90.00
_cell.angle_gamma   90.00
#
_symmetry.space_group_name_H-M   'P 1'
#
loop_
_entity.id
_entity.type
_entity.pdbx_description
1 polymer ?
#
loop_
_entity_poly.entity_id
_entity_poly.type
_entity_poly.pdbx_seq_one_letter_code
_entity_poly.pdbx_strand_id
1 'polypeptide(L)'
;ILTEGAKHVLGWKSPHYVYHCAYNPNLKILLRDFKLSDDISLRFSNSDWSEYPLFADKYIGWIAGLPEEEQVINIFMELSALGIAQPLSSNILQFIKALPACAKEKGISFSTPFEIVTKFKSVDQVDVPYPMSWADEERDTSCWLGNVMQREAFNKLYSVAGRVHLCDD
;
A
#
# COMPACT_ATOMS: atom_id res chain seq x y z
N ILE A 1 7.94 -8.89 4.59
CA ILE A 1 7.01 -7.97 5.27
C ILE A 1 6.52 -6.94 4.26
N LEU A 2 5.23 -6.64 4.28
CA LEU A 2 4.61 -5.56 3.52
C LEU A 2 4.26 -4.44 4.50
N THR A 3 4.61 -3.18 4.18
CA THR A 3 4.31 -2.03 5.04
C THR A 3 4.06 -0.76 4.22
N GLU A 4 3.52 0.27 4.87
CA GLU A 4 3.30 1.57 4.26
C GLU A 4 4.64 2.27 3.96
N GLY A 5 4.73 2.90 2.78
CA GLY A 5 5.88 3.69 2.37
C GLY A 5 5.80 5.15 2.85
N ALA A 6 5.55 5.34 4.14
CA ALA A 6 5.35 6.67 4.70
C ALA A 6 6.63 7.51 4.71
N LYS A 7 6.51 8.78 4.29
CA LYS A 7 7.64 9.71 4.18
C LYS A 7 8.44 9.89 5.47
N HIS A 8 7.75 9.92 6.61
CA HIS A 8 8.40 10.13 7.91
C HIS A 8 9.23 8.93 8.39
N VAL A 9 8.99 7.73 7.82
CA VAL A 9 9.81 6.53 8.05
C VAL A 9 10.92 6.43 7.00
N LEU A 10 10.60 6.71 5.74
CA LEU A 10 11.56 6.62 4.64
C LEU A 10 12.56 7.78 4.59
N GLY A 11 12.16 8.97 5.05
CA GLY A 11 12.95 10.18 4.88
C GLY A 11 13.14 10.49 3.40
N TRP A 12 14.39 10.42 2.93
CA TRP A 12 14.77 10.65 1.53
C TRP A 12 14.74 9.40 0.65
N LYS A 13 14.53 8.20 1.24
CA LYS A 13 14.55 6.92 0.53
C LYS A 13 13.32 6.76 -0.35
N SER A 14 13.48 6.14 -1.52
CA SER A 14 12.36 5.76 -2.40
C SER A 14 11.68 4.47 -1.89
N PRO A 15 10.36 4.34 -1.97
CA PRO A 15 9.66 3.09 -1.66
C PRO A 15 9.86 1.99 -2.73
N HIS A 16 10.54 2.29 -3.83
CA HIS A 16 10.64 1.45 -5.01
C HIS A 16 11.83 0.49 -5.01
N TYR A 17 12.37 0.20 -3.83
CA TYR A 17 13.43 -0.77 -3.62
C TYR A 17 13.03 -1.84 -2.61
N VAL A 18 13.76 -2.96 -2.64
CA VAL A 18 13.68 -3.96 -1.58
C VAL A 18 14.55 -3.51 -0.42
N TYR A 19 13.98 -3.45 0.76
CA TYR A 19 14.69 -3.13 2.01
C TYR A 19 14.80 -4.36 2.91
N HIS A 20 15.51 -4.23 4.03
CA HIS A 20 15.47 -5.20 5.10
C HIS A 20 15.14 -4.53 6.44
N CYS A 21 14.68 -5.33 7.39
CA CYS A 21 14.37 -4.86 8.73
C CYS A 21 15.67 -4.49 9.47
N ALA A 22 15.69 -3.34 10.14
CA ALA A 22 16.84 -2.87 10.90
C ALA A 22 17.29 -3.85 11.98
N TYR A 23 16.35 -4.60 12.59
CA TYR A 23 16.62 -5.57 13.67
C TYR A 23 16.85 -6.99 13.18
N ASN A 24 16.44 -7.31 11.94
CA ASN A 24 16.62 -8.64 11.36
C ASN A 24 16.86 -8.54 9.85
N PRO A 25 18.12 -8.55 9.40
CA PRO A 25 18.45 -8.41 7.98
C PRO A 25 17.90 -9.52 7.08
N ASN A 26 17.48 -10.65 7.63
CA ASN A 26 16.85 -11.72 6.87
C ASN A 26 15.39 -11.42 6.50
N LEU A 27 14.76 -10.47 7.18
CA LEU A 27 13.40 -10.04 6.89
C LEU A 27 13.41 -8.95 5.83
N LYS A 28 13.00 -9.29 4.62
CA LYS A 28 12.82 -8.34 3.52
C LYS A 28 11.54 -7.53 3.73
N ILE A 29 11.61 -6.26 3.35
CA ILE A 29 10.51 -5.30 3.46
C ILE A 29 10.21 -4.76 2.06
N LEU A 30 8.95 -4.80 1.69
CA LEU A 30 8.39 -4.14 0.51
C LEU A 30 7.48 -3.01 0.99
N LEU A 31 7.67 -1.82 0.43
CA LEU A 31 7.02 -0.58 0.84
C LEU A 31 5.96 -0.20 -0.18
N ARG A 32 4.77 0.15 0.31
CA ARG A 32 3.68 0.63 -0.54
C ARG A 32 4.04 1.98 -1.14
N ASP A 33 3.88 2.14 -2.45
CA ASP A 33 3.77 3.47 -3.02
C ASP A 33 2.38 4.02 -2.68
N PHE A 34 2.32 4.93 -1.70
CA PHE A 34 1.07 5.48 -1.22
C PHE A 34 0.39 6.36 -2.27
N LYS A 35 1.15 7.13 -3.04
CA LYS A 35 0.60 8.04 -4.04
C LYS A 35 -0.10 7.25 -5.16
N LEU A 36 0.62 6.35 -5.80
CA LEU A 36 0.07 5.54 -6.89
C LEU A 36 -1.06 4.63 -6.41
N SER A 37 -0.96 4.08 -5.20
CA SER A 37 -2.02 3.25 -4.62
C SER A 37 -3.28 4.06 -4.31
N ASP A 38 -3.15 5.26 -3.72
CA ASP A 38 -4.26 6.14 -3.37
C ASP A 38 -4.91 6.77 -4.61
N ASP A 39 -4.18 6.96 -5.70
CA ASP A 39 -4.73 7.40 -6.98
C ASP A 39 -5.78 6.42 -7.50
N ILE A 40 -5.58 5.11 -7.29
CA ILE A 40 -6.58 4.10 -7.64
C ILE A 40 -7.65 3.98 -6.55
N SER A 41 -7.24 3.82 -5.29
CA SER A 41 -8.17 3.45 -4.21
C SER A 41 -9.07 4.59 -3.74
N LEU A 42 -8.59 5.85 -3.79
CA LEU A 42 -9.28 7.01 -3.23
C LEU A 42 -9.71 8.04 -4.28
N ARG A 43 -8.91 8.26 -5.32
CA ARG A 43 -9.13 9.38 -6.26
C ARG A 43 -9.74 8.99 -7.58
N PHE A 44 -9.77 7.71 -7.92
CA PHE A 44 -10.11 7.20 -9.26
C PHE A 44 -11.43 7.75 -9.82
N SER A 45 -12.49 7.85 -8.99
CA SER A 45 -13.80 8.35 -9.40
C SER A 45 -14.04 9.83 -9.06
N ASN A 46 -13.06 10.52 -8.49
CA ASN A 46 -13.18 11.92 -8.11
C ASN A 46 -13.01 12.84 -9.32
N SER A 47 -14.11 13.43 -9.81
CA SER A 47 -14.11 14.35 -10.95
C SER A 47 -13.35 15.66 -10.70
N ASP A 48 -13.15 16.05 -9.44
CA ASP A 48 -12.43 17.27 -9.07
C ASP A 48 -10.91 17.06 -9.00
N TRP A 49 -10.48 15.81 -9.12
CA TRP A 49 -9.06 15.50 -9.17
C TRP A 49 -8.46 15.90 -10.52
N SER A 50 -7.33 16.61 -10.50
CA SER A 50 -6.68 17.15 -11.71
C SER A 50 -6.31 16.11 -12.77
N GLU A 51 -6.10 14.85 -12.33
CA GLU A 51 -5.73 13.75 -13.21
C GLU A 51 -6.93 12.92 -13.69
N TYR A 52 -8.15 13.30 -13.28
CA TYR A 52 -9.38 12.64 -13.73
C TYR A 52 -9.69 12.97 -15.21
N PRO A 53 -10.15 12.01 -16.01
CA PRO A 53 -10.26 10.58 -15.71
C PRO A 53 -8.93 9.86 -15.81
N LEU A 54 -8.72 8.87 -14.92
CA LEU A 54 -7.52 8.05 -14.94
C LEU A 54 -7.71 6.83 -15.86
N PHE A 55 -6.86 6.74 -16.89
CA PHE A 55 -6.79 5.61 -17.80
C PHE A 55 -5.55 4.75 -17.52
N ALA A 56 -5.60 3.48 -17.92
CA ALA A 56 -4.53 2.53 -17.64
C ALA A 56 -3.20 2.89 -18.33
N ASP A 57 -3.25 3.40 -19.55
CA ASP A 57 -2.07 3.87 -20.31
C ASP A 57 -1.42 5.08 -19.65
N LYS A 58 -2.22 6.04 -19.17
CA LYS A 58 -1.75 7.20 -18.40
C LYS A 58 -1.06 6.76 -17.12
N TYR A 59 -1.70 5.88 -16.35
CA TYR A 59 -1.17 5.37 -15.09
C TYR A 59 0.14 4.60 -15.28
N ILE A 60 0.17 3.69 -16.25
CA ILE A 60 1.40 2.96 -16.61
C ILE A 60 2.45 3.90 -17.19
N GLY A 61 2.05 4.97 -17.86
CA GLY A 61 2.95 6.03 -18.32
C GLY A 61 3.68 6.73 -17.15
N TRP A 62 3.02 6.98 -16.04
CA TRP A 62 3.66 7.52 -14.84
C TRP A 62 4.69 6.55 -14.26
N ILE A 63 4.35 5.28 -14.19
CA ILE A 63 5.25 4.23 -13.71
C ILE A 63 6.47 4.09 -14.63
N ALA A 64 6.26 4.10 -15.95
CA ALA A 64 7.33 4.04 -16.92
C ALA A 64 8.24 5.28 -16.95
N GLY A 65 7.78 6.40 -16.41
CA GLY A 65 8.56 7.63 -16.26
C GLY A 65 9.40 7.70 -14.98
N LEU A 66 9.34 6.71 -14.13
CA LEU A 66 10.20 6.61 -12.94
C LEU A 66 11.65 6.27 -13.33
N PRO A 67 12.63 6.59 -12.47
CA PRO A 67 14.03 6.26 -12.75
C PRO A 67 14.25 4.77 -13.05
N GLU A 68 15.08 4.46 -14.03
CA GLU A 68 15.36 3.07 -14.47
C GLU A 68 16.04 2.24 -13.37
N GLU A 69 16.67 2.88 -12.40
CA GLU A 69 17.34 2.23 -11.27
C GLU A 69 16.35 1.65 -10.25
N GLU A 70 15.10 2.09 -10.28
CA GLU A 70 14.08 1.62 -9.36
C GLU A 70 13.68 0.17 -9.68
N GLN A 71 13.62 -0.66 -8.64
CA GLN A 71 13.52 -2.11 -8.78
C GLN A 71 12.09 -2.62 -8.84
N VAL A 72 11.20 -2.00 -8.06
CA VAL A 72 9.84 -2.51 -7.83
C VAL A 72 8.90 -1.39 -7.42
N ILE A 73 7.67 -1.45 -7.90
CA ILE A 73 6.61 -0.55 -7.48
C ILE A 73 5.52 -1.40 -6.83
N ASN A 74 5.24 -1.13 -5.57
CA ASN A 74 4.28 -1.88 -4.79
C ASN A 74 2.97 -1.11 -4.68
N ILE A 75 1.94 -1.58 -5.38
CA ILE A 75 0.59 -1.04 -5.33
C ILE A 75 -0.24 -1.90 -4.38
N PHE A 76 -0.56 -1.36 -3.21
CA PHE A 76 -1.37 -2.03 -2.20
C PHE A 76 -2.68 -1.27 -2.01
N MET A 77 -3.80 -1.96 -2.16
CA MET A 77 -5.13 -1.40 -1.94
C MET A 77 -6.07 -2.46 -1.38
N GLU A 78 -7.13 -2.02 -0.76
CA GLU A 78 -8.20 -2.90 -0.32
C GLU A 78 -9.01 -3.39 -1.52
N LEU A 79 -9.49 -4.62 -1.43
CA LEU A 79 -10.36 -5.18 -2.47
C LEU A 79 -11.67 -4.38 -2.61
N SER A 80 -12.13 -3.77 -1.52
CA SER A 80 -13.28 -2.85 -1.50
C SER A 80 -13.13 -1.64 -2.43
N ALA A 81 -11.91 -1.26 -2.80
CA ALA A 81 -11.68 -0.24 -3.83
C ALA A 81 -12.31 -0.63 -5.18
N LEU A 82 -12.49 -1.93 -5.45
CA LEU A 82 -13.00 -2.44 -6.72
C LEU A 82 -14.52 -2.67 -6.67
N GLY A 83 -15.30 -1.62 -6.65
CA GLY A 83 -16.76 -1.67 -6.76
C GLY A 83 -17.54 -1.16 -5.54
N ILE A 84 -16.87 -0.91 -4.40
CA ILE A 84 -17.47 -0.30 -3.20
C ILE A 84 -16.97 1.14 -3.05
N ALA A 85 -15.69 1.34 -2.76
CA ALA A 85 -15.12 2.69 -2.63
C ALA A 85 -15.07 3.40 -3.99
N GLN A 86 -14.68 2.70 -5.05
CA GLN A 86 -14.82 3.17 -6.42
C GLN A 86 -16.01 2.45 -7.08
N PRO A 87 -17.11 3.14 -7.39
CA PRO A 87 -18.32 2.49 -7.94
C PRO A 87 -18.03 1.86 -9.31
N LEU A 88 -18.76 0.79 -9.65
CA LEU A 88 -18.59 0.10 -10.94
C LEU A 88 -18.83 1.02 -12.15
N SER A 89 -19.68 2.04 -11.98
CA SER A 89 -19.93 3.08 -12.99
C SER A 89 -18.71 3.94 -13.33
N SER A 90 -17.67 3.94 -12.46
CA SER A 90 -16.41 4.63 -12.72
C SER A 90 -15.51 3.91 -13.73
N ASN A 91 -15.89 2.71 -14.18
CA ASN A 91 -15.08 1.84 -15.04
C ASN A 91 -13.79 1.33 -14.38
N ILE A 92 -13.72 1.28 -13.05
CA ILE A 92 -12.54 0.77 -12.32
C ILE A 92 -12.14 -0.64 -12.75
N LEU A 93 -13.10 -1.53 -13.03
CA LEU A 93 -12.79 -2.90 -13.47
C LEU A 93 -12.17 -2.94 -14.87
N GLN A 94 -12.60 -2.05 -15.78
CA GLN A 94 -12.01 -1.93 -17.11
C GLN A 94 -10.58 -1.39 -17.02
N PHE A 95 -10.35 -0.41 -16.14
CA PHE A 95 -9.03 0.09 -15.84
C PHE A 95 -8.10 -1.05 -15.37
N ILE A 96 -8.49 -1.81 -14.35
CA ILE A 96 -7.69 -2.93 -13.83
C ILE A 96 -7.42 -4.00 -14.91
N LYS A 97 -8.43 -4.32 -15.74
CA LYS A 97 -8.25 -5.29 -16.85
C LYS A 97 -7.28 -4.81 -17.91
N ALA A 98 -7.17 -3.52 -18.15
CA ALA A 98 -6.28 -2.95 -19.15
C ALA A 98 -4.83 -2.83 -18.67
N LEU A 99 -4.59 -2.73 -17.35
CA LEU A 99 -3.24 -2.54 -16.79
C LEU A 99 -2.20 -3.53 -17.31
N PRO A 100 -2.45 -4.87 -17.37
CA PRO A 100 -1.44 -5.82 -17.84
C PRO A 100 -1.01 -5.60 -19.28
N ALA A 101 -1.93 -5.24 -20.16
CA ALA A 101 -1.62 -4.96 -21.56
C ALA A 101 -0.76 -3.69 -21.69
N CYS A 102 -1.18 -2.60 -21.06
CA CYS A 102 -0.43 -1.34 -21.07
C CYS A 102 0.96 -1.49 -20.43
N ALA A 103 1.08 -2.24 -19.34
CA ALA A 103 2.36 -2.53 -18.70
C ALA A 103 3.32 -3.28 -19.64
N LYS A 104 2.81 -4.32 -20.30
CA LYS A 104 3.60 -5.10 -21.26
C LYS A 104 4.15 -4.24 -22.41
N GLU A 105 3.37 -3.32 -22.94
CA GLU A 105 3.79 -2.39 -23.99
C GLU A 105 4.94 -1.48 -23.56
N LYS A 106 5.03 -1.17 -22.26
CA LYS A 106 6.10 -0.37 -21.66
C LYS A 106 7.24 -1.20 -21.06
N GLY A 107 7.25 -2.53 -21.26
CA GLY A 107 8.29 -3.41 -20.74
C GLY A 107 8.19 -3.66 -19.23
N ILE A 108 7.07 -3.29 -18.59
CA ILE A 108 6.80 -3.49 -17.18
C ILE A 108 6.12 -4.84 -16.98
N SER A 109 6.59 -5.63 -16.03
CA SER A 109 6.04 -6.94 -15.69
C SER A 109 5.44 -6.94 -14.28
N PHE A 110 4.33 -7.65 -14.12
CA PHE A 110 3.80 -7.98 -12.79
C PHE A 110 4.58 -9.13 -12.17
N SER A 111 4.76 -9.08 -10.86
CA SER A 111 5.49 -10.11 -10.12
C SER A 111 4.86 -10.31 -8.74
N THR A 112 5.13 -11.45 -8.14
CA THR A 112 4.72 -11.73 -6.76
C THR A 112 5.75 -11.19 -5.77
N PRO A 113 5.35 -10.90 -4.52
CA PRO A 113 6.30 -10.50 -3.48
C PRO A 113 7.45 -11.50 -3.29
N PHE A 114 7.17 -12.80 -3.43
CA PHE A 114 8.19 -13.84 -3.30
C PHE A 114 9.23 -13.78 -4.43
N GLU A 115 8.80 -13.60 -5.67
CA GLU A 115 9.71 -13.44 -6.81
C GLU A 115 10.61 -12.21 -6.65
N ILE A 116 10.03 -11.08 -6.21
CA ILE A 116 10.77 -9.83 -6.00
C ILE A 116 11.84 -10.00 -4.93
N VAL A 117 11.52 -10.54 -3.76
CA VAL A 117 12.51 -10.70 -2.67
C VAL A 117 13.55 -11.77 -2.97
N THR A 118 13.26 -12.67 -3.91
CA THR A 118 14.23 -13.65 -4.39
C THR A 118 15.17 -13.05 -5.44
N LYS A 119 14.61 -12.22 -6.34
CA LYS A 119 15.35 -11.60 -7.45
C LYS A 119 16.27 -10.46 -6.99
N PHE A 120 15.78 -9.61 -6.09
CA PHE A 120 16.49 -8.41 -5.68
C PHE A 120 17.09 -8.53 -4.27
N LYS A 121 18.32 -8.04 -4.14
CA LYS A 121 18.93 -7.84 -2.83
C LYS A 121 18.38 -6.57 -2.20
N SER A 122 18.30 -6.52 -0.87
CA SER A 122 17.96 -5.29 -0.16
C SER A 122 19.06 -4.25 -0.36
N VAL A 123 18.63 -3.02 -0.65
CA VAL A 123 19.57 -1.89 -0.86
C VAL A 123 19.98 -1.24 0.45
N ASP A 124 19.09 -1.25 1.46
CA ASP A 124 19.32 -0.60 2.75
C ASP A 124 18.34 -1.14 3.80
N GLN A 125 18.47 -0.68 5.03
CA GLN A 125 17.55 -1.00 6.13
C GLN A 125 16.42 0.02 6.26
N VAL A 126 15.29 -0.45 6.75
CA VAL A 126 14.16 0.40 7.20
C VAL A 126 13.77 -0.02 8.61
N ASP A 127 13.62 0.97 9.46
CA ASP A 127 13.05 0.81 10.80
C ASP A 127 11.63 1.38 10.82
N VAL A 128 10.69 0.58 11.32
CA VAL A 128 9.30 0.98 11.53
C VAL A 128 9.01 0.85 13.02
N PRO A 129 9.28 1.91 13.81
CA PRO A 129 9.29 1.83 15.26
C PRO A 129 7.89 1.79 15.90
N TYR A 130 6.83 2.01 15.11
CA TYR A 130 5.44 2.00 15.58
C TYR A 130 4.49 1.45 14.50
N PRO A 131 3.29 1.01 14.88
CA PRO A 131 2.27 0.56 13.94
C PRO A 131 1.90 1.66 12.95
N MET A 132 1.88 1.31 11.66
CA MET A 132 1.48 2.19 10.56
C MET A 132 0.24 1.67 9.86
N SER A 133 -0.47 2.59 9.19
CA SER A 133 -1.68 2.30 8.44
C SER A 133 -1.74 3.16 7.17
N TRP A 134 -2.55 2.75 6.22
CA TRP A 134 -2.91 3.53 5.02
C TRP A 134 -4.25 4.25 5.16
N ALA A 135 -4.90 4.20 6.33
CA ALA A 135 -6.27 4.65 6.51
C ALA A 135 -6.44 6.18 6.47
N ASP A 136 -5.40 6.93 6.78
CA ASP A 136 -5.40 8.39 6.77
C ASP A 136 -4.07 8.99 6.30
N GLU A 137 -4.01 10.32 6.26
CA GLU A 137 -2.80 11.04 5.84
C GLU A 137 -1.65 10.93 6.84
N GLU A 138 -1.96 10.72 8.13
CA GLU A 138 -0.96 10.57 9.20
C GLU A 138 -0.19 9.25 9.09
N ARG A 139 -0.74 8.27 8.38
CA ARG A 139 -0.13 6.94 8.17
C ARG A 139 0.18 6.19 9.46
N ASP A 140 -0.59 6.45 10.50
CA ASP A 140 -0.48 5.80 11.81
C ASP A 140 -1.78 5.11 12.22
N THR A 141 -1.99 4.89 13.50
CA THR A 141 -3.19 4.25 14.05
C THR A 141 -4.18 5.25 14.67
N SER A 142 -4.04 6.54 14.45
CA SER A 142 -4.86 7.59 15.08
C SER A 142 -6.33 7.51 14.67
N CYS A 143 -6.67 7.00 13.49
CA CYS A 143 -8.04 6.68 13.09
C CYS A 143 -8.78 5.80 14.11
N TRP A 144 -8.08 4.89 14.77
CA TRP A 144 -8.67 3.91 15.69
C TRP A 144 -8.27 4.13 17.15
N LEU A 145 -7.10 4.73 17.41
CA LEU A 145 -6.50 4.86 18.74
C LEU A 145 -6.13 6.31 19.10
N GLY A 146 -6.58 7.28 18.30
CA GLY A 146 -6.18 8.69 18.42
C GLY A 146 -6.72 9.41 19.63
N ASN A 147 -7.87 8.97 20.19
CA ASN A 147 -8.49 9.62 21.35
C ASN A 147 -8.71 8.64 22.52
N VAL A 148 -9.07 9.20 23.68
CA VAL A 148 -9.26 8.42 24.92
C VAL A 148 -10.37 7.39 24.78
N MET A 149 -11.51 7.76 24.18
CA MET A 149 -12.65 6.85 24.01
C MET A 149 -12.31 5.67 23.13
N GLN A 150 -11.61 5.89 22.04
CA GLN A 150 -11.14 4.83 21.14
C GLN A 150 -10.21 3.86 21.87
N ARG A 151 -9.24 4.38 22.63
CA ARG A 151 -8.32 3.56 23.42
C ARG A 151 -9.03 2.75 24.52
N GLU A 152 -10.00 3.36 25.19
CA GLU A 152 -10.80 2.64 26.19
C GLU A 152 -11.65 1.54 25.56
N ALA A 153 -12.30 1.80 24.43
CA ALA A 153 -13.05 0.80 23.68
C ALA A 153 -12.16 -0.37 23.24
N PHE A 154 -10.98 -0.07 22.71
CA PHE A 154 -9.99 -1.06 22.31
C PHE A 154 -9.54 -1.92 23.51
N ASN A 155 -9.15 -1.30 24.62
CA ASN A 155 -8.74 -2.01 25.82
C ASN A 155 -9.86 -2.88 26.39
N LYS A 156 -11.11 -2.37 26.35
CA LYS A 156 -12.28 -3.13 26.78
C LYS A 156 -12.52 -4.35 25.90
N LEU A 157 -12.43 -4.19 24.58
CA LEU A 157 -12.54 -5.30 23.62
C LEU A 157 -11.55 -6.41 23.94
N TYR A 158 -10.28 -6.09 24.10
CA TYR A 158 -9.25 -7.10 24.41
C TYR A 158 -9.40 -7.71 25.80
N SER A 159 -9.89 -6.97 26.79
CA SER A 159 -10.18 -7.53 28.11
C SER A 159 -11.31 -8.57 28.07
N VAL A 160 -12.26 -8.40 27.14
CA VAL A 160 -13.37 -9.35 26.95
C VAL A 160 -12.92 -10.54 26.10
N ALA A 161 -12.07 -10.34 25.08
CA ALA A 161 -11.61 -11.38 24.20
C ALA A 161 -10.96 -12.56 24.95
N GLY A 162 -10.11 -12.26 25.96
CA GLY A 162 -9.51 -13.30 26.79
C GLY A 162 -10.53 -14.12 27.61
N ARG A 163 -11.66 -13.51 27.97
CA ARG A 163 -12.74 -14.20 28.69
C ARG A 163 -13.58 -15.06 27.76
N VAL A 164 -13.81 -14.62 26.53
CA VAL A 164 -14.54 -15.38 25.51
C VAL A 164 -13.78 -16.67 25.16
N HIS A 165 -12.48 -16.59 24.97
CA HIS A 165 -11.66 -17.79 24.72
C HIS A 165 -11.68 -18.82 25.85
N LEU A 166 -12.00 -18.41 27.08
CA LEU A 166 -12.16 -19.34 28.20
C LEU A 166 -13.56 -19.97 28.27
N CYS A 167 -14.49 -19.55 27.43
CA CYS A 167 -15.86 -20.09 27.38
C CYS A 167 -16.05 -21.12 26.25
N ASP A 168 -15.06 -21.32 25.40
CA ASP A 168 -15.10 -22.28 24.29
C ASP A 168 -14.63 -23.70 24.70
N ASP A 169 -14.35 -23.93 25.98
CA ASP A 169 -14.08 -25.22 26.62
C ASP A 169 -15.32 -25.66 27.42
#